data_804cb9f722e1c7cb2adad7f32a3471b8
#
_entry.id   804cb9f722e1c7cb2adad7f32a3471b8
#
_cell.length_a   1.000
_cell.length_b   1.000
_cell.length_c   1.000
_cell.angle_alpha   90.00
_cell.angle_beta   90.00
_cell.angle_gamma   90.00
#
_symmetry.space_group_name_H-M   'P 1'
#
loop_
_entity.id
_entity.type
_entity.pdbx_description
1 polymer ?
#
loop_
_entity_poly.entity_id
_entity_poly.type
_entity_poly.pdbx_seq_one_letter_code
_entity_poly.pdbx_strand_id
1 'polypeptide(L)'
;MNKRRIAVLVVLMALTLAAGAAAEFEVGDELRVVNCKEYVTLREEASKSADALARIPLGQKIVCLEDDNGEFVRVWADGRRGYVLRRYLDDATTHGHAVTLTDAQRADMNLFLSNFTETSLSYYCEGVFDVNHASPAAMVEFAASHIWFNQNHKVEWGDYANGNNVRLATKYINPVLRKYFGVAVDDIRVRYLDLDGDYLYWQETGGHVPDGFASVTSAEYLGSDWYRVYFDVYGEGEDWNNDVMKLTGSQAASLYQRSSRSGFAMVLASDLDNRVSYKLIRFVY
;
A
#
# COMPACT_ATOMS: atom_id res chain seq x y z
N MET A 1 2.87 13.72 84.11
CA MET A 1 1.73 13.22 83.29
C MET A 1 2.07 13.42 81.83
N ASN A 2 2.53 12.36 81.12
CA ASN A 2 2.95 12.47 79.75
C ASN A 2 1.80 12.03 78.82
N LYS A 3 1.28 12.94 78.05
CA LYS A 3 0.31 12.64 76.98
C LYS A 3 1.09 12.24 75.73
N ARG A 4 1.12 10.95 75.39
CA ARG A 4 1.63 10.44 74.13
C ARG A 4 0.60 10.79 73.05
N ARG A 5 1.03 11.60 72.09
CA ARG A 5 0.28 11.84 70.85
C ARG A 5 0.59 10.73 69.88
N ILE A 6 -0.41 9.92 69.55
CA ILE A 6 -0.34 8.92 68.47
C ILE A 6 -0.59 9.71 67.17
N ALA A 7 0.44 9.75 66.33
CA ALA A 7 0.31 10.24 64.96
C ALA A 7 -0.15 9.08 64.09
N VAL A 8 -1.36 9.17 63.59
CA VAL A 8 -1.90 8.27 62.56
C VAL A 8 -1.38 8.72 61.23
N LEU A 9 -0.45 7.98 60.65
CA LEU A 9 0.06 8.17 59.29
C LEU A 9 -0.96 7.60 58.31
N VAL A 10 -1.79 8.42 57.70
CA VAL A 10 -2.67 7.98 56.56
C VAL A 10 -1.80 7.97 55.33
N VAL A 11 -1.39 6.79 54.92
CA VAL A 11 -0.76 6.57 53.63
C VAL A 11 -1.90 6.58 52.58
N LEU A 12 -2.08 7.75 51.93
CA LEU A 12 -2.88 7.80 50.69
C LEU A 12 -2.10 7.10 49.58
N MET A 13 -2.48 5.87 49.33
CA MET A 13 -2.04 5.15 48.15
C MET A 13 -2.82 5.74 46.95
N ALA A 14 -2.22 6.72 46.29
CA ALA A 14 -2.71 7.20 45.00
C ALA A 14 -2.53 6.07 44.01
N LEU A 15 -3.60 5.31 43.76
CA LEU A 15 -3.70 4.50 42.53
C LEU A 15 -3.76 5.50 41.37
N THR A 16 -2.62 5.78 40.76
CA THR A 16 -2.59 6.32 39.42
C THR A 16 -3.07 5.18 38.51
N LEU A 17 -4.35 5.21 38.14
CA LEU A 17 -4.79 4.55 36.93
C LEU A 17 -4.00 5.22 35.80
N ALA A 18 -2.90 4.59 35.38
CA ALA A 18 -2.37 4.84 34.07
C ALA A 18 -3.47 4.33 33.10
N ALA A 19 -4.30 5.25 32.65
CA ALA A 19 -5.00 5.03 31.41
C ALA A 19 -3.89 4.80 30.38
N GLY A 20 -3.58 3.53 30.09
CA GLY A 20 -2.68 3.20 29.02
C GLY A 20 -3.24 3.86 27.78
N ALA A 21 -2.53 4.87 27.26
CA ALA A 21 -2.78 5.32 25.90
C ALA A 21 -2.73 4.04 25.06
N ALA A 22 -3.84 3.70 24.41
CA ALA A 22 -3.83 2.61 23.46
C ALA A 22 -2.71 2.92 22.47
N ALA A 23 -1.84 1.97 22.20
CA ALA A 23 -0.79 2.16 21.21
C ALA A 23 -1.45 2.56 19.90
N GLU A 24 -0.94 3.60 19.27
CA GLU A 24 -1.34 4.00 17.94
C GLU A 24 -0.83 2.94 16.97
N PHE A 25 -1.71 2.47 16.08
CA PHE A 25 -1.32 1.53 15.04
C PHE A 25 -0.75 2.33 13.85
N GLU A 26 0.31 1.83 13.27
CA GLU A 26 0.90 2.46 12.09
C GLU A 26 0.20 1.97 10.81
N VAL A 27 0.20 2.81 9.79
CA VAL A 27 -0.29 2.42 8.46
C VAL A 27 0.51 1.21 7.98
N GLY A 28 -0.20 0.14 7.65
CA GLY A 28 0.42 -1.11 7.21
C GLY A 28 0.57 -2.17 8.29
N ASP A 29 0.31 -1.86 9.54
CA ASP A 29 0.29 -2.87 10.59
C ASP A 29 -0.73 -3.97 10.30
N GLU A 30 -0.33 -5.20 10.53
CA GLU A 30 -1.25 -6.32 10.59
C GLU A 30 -1.94 -6.33 11.96
N LEU A 31 -3.23 -6.13 11.96
CA LEU A 31 -4.06 -6.17 13.16
C LEU A 31 -4.83 -7.47 13.21
N ARG A 32 -4.97 -8.04 14.38
CA ARG A 32 -5.80 -9.24 14.60
C ARG A 32 -7.10 -8.86 15.27
N VAL A 33 -8.19 -9.40 14.78
CA VAL A 33 -9.50 -9.27 15.43
C VAL A 33 -9.53 -10.11 16.72
N VAL A 34 -9.77 -9.45 17.85
CA VAL A 34 -9.78 -10.01 19.22
C VAL A 34 -11.00 -9.54 20.00
N ASN A 35 -11.18 -10.01 21.21
CA ASN A 35 -12.18 -9.52 22.19
C ASN A 35 -13.64 -9.54 21.72
N CYS A 36 -13.98 -10.31 20.70
CA CYS A 36 -15.36 -10.56 20.26
C CYS A 36 -15.71 -12.05 20.38
N LYS A 37 -17.00 -12.39 20.24
CA LYS A 37 -17.41 -13.81 20.33
C LYS A 37 -17.14 -14.57 19.03
N GLU A 38 -17.53 -14.01 17.90
CA GLU A 38 -17.44 -14.68 16.61
C GLU A 38 -16.84 -13.76 15.55
N TYR A 39 -17.28 -12.50 15.50
CA TYR A 39 -16.84 -11.53 14.50
C TYR A 39 -16.98 -10.10 15.01
N VAL A 40 -16.35 -9.18 14.30
CA VAL A 40 -16.59 -7.73 14.40
C VAL A 40 -17.19 -7.22 13.10
N THR A 41 -17.85 -6.07 13.17
CA THR A 41 -18.46 -5.43 11.99
C THR A 41 -17.47 -4.44 11.38
N LEU A 42 -17.16 -4.62 10.10
CA LEU A 42 -16.54 -3.59 9.26
C LEU A 42 -17.64 -2.60 8.86
N ARG A 43 -17.43 -1.32 9.08
CA ARG A 43 -18.42 -0.27 8.85
C ARG A 43 -17.92 0.72 7.79
N GLU A 44 -18.87 1.35 7.11
CA GLU A 44 -18.59 2.35 6.08
C GLU A 44 -17.94 3.61 6.66
N GLU A 45 -18.35 4.01 7.87
CA GLU A 45 -17.87 5.21 8.56
C GLU A 45 -17.44 4.89 10.00
N ALA A 46 -16.67 5.80 10.62
CA ALA A 46 -16.21 5.72 12.01
C ALA A 46 -17.35 5.96 13.02
N SER A 47 -18.44 5.21 12.88
CA SER A 47 -19.65 5.34 13.71
C SER A 47 -20.29 3.97 14.00
N LYS A 48 -20.83 3.82 15.23
CA LYS A 48 -21.57 2.61 15.62
C LYS A 48 -22.91 2.46 14.88
N SER A 49 -23.43 3.54 14.34
CA SER A 49 -24.67 3.56 13.55
C SER A 49 -24.43 3.48 12.04
N ALA A 50 -23.19 3.55 11.58
CA ALA A 50 -22.88 3.41 10.17
C ALA A 50 -23.21 2.03 9.61
N ASP A 51 -23.48 1.96 8.32
CA ASP A 51 -23.82 0.73 7.62
C ASP A 51 -22.71 -0.32 7.73
N ALA A 52 -23.15 -1.57 7.79
CA ALA A 52 -22.25 -2.72 7.89
C ALA A 52 -21.82 -3.16 6.47
N LEU A 53 -20.54 -3.09 6.17
CA LEU A 53 -19.95 -3.54 4.91
C LEU A 53 -19.67 -5.05 4.92
N ALA A 54 -19.17 -5.56 6.05
CA ALA A 54 -18.78 -6.97 6.20
C ALA A 54 -18.74 -7.40 7.67
N ARG A 55 -18.63 -8.72 7.89
CA ARG A 55 -18.30 -9.33 9.18
C ARG A 55 -16.89 -9.91 9.09
N ILE A 56 -16.02 -9.50 10.00
CA ILE A 56 -14.64 -9.98 10.08
C ILE A 56 -14.52 -10.96 11.23
N PRO A 57 -14.24 -12.24 10.98
CA PRO A 57 -14.16 -13.27 12.01
C PRO A 57 -13.14 -13.00 13.11
N LEU A 58 -13.37 -13.50 14.31
CA LEU A 58 -12.40 -13.55 15.38
C LEU A 58 -11.10 -14.23 14.91
N GLY A 59 -9.95 -13.62 15.20
CA GLY A 59 -8.64 -14.11 14.84
C GLY A 59 -8.18 -13.76 13.44
N GLN A 60 -9.05 -13.23 12.57
CA GLN A 60 -8.66 -12.79 11.23
C GLN A 60 -7.66 -11.64 11.32
N LYS A 61 -6.65 -11.68 10.46
CA LYS A 61 -5.71 -10.59 10.25
C LYS A 61 -6.27 -9.60 9.21
N ILE A 62 -6.11 -8.33 9.49
CA ILE A 62 -6.53 -7.19 8.66
C ILE A 62 -5.40 -6.17 8.67
N VAL A 63 -5.46 -5.17 7.80
CA VAL A 63 -4.39 -4.17 7.66
C VAL A 63 -4.87 -2.81 8.13
N CYS A 64 -4.07 -2.13 8.95
CA CYS A 64 -4.29 -0.74 9.33
C CYS A 64 -4.09 0.18 8.12
N LEU A 65 -5.06 1.02 7.81
CA LEU A 65 -4.97 2.04 6.77
C LEU A 65 -4.80 3.45 7.35
N GLU A 66 -5.37 3.68 8.52
CA GLU A 66 -5.33 4.98 9.20
C GLU A 66 -5.75 4.78 10.65
N ASP A 67 -5.03 5.42 11.54
CA ASP A 67 -5.32 5.45 12.96
C ASP A 67 -5.06 6.85 13.53
N ASP A 68 -6.12 7.55 13.90
CA ASP A 68 -6.09 8.84 14.56
C ASP A 68 -6.14 8.74 16.11
N ASN A 69 -5.88 7.54 16.62
CA ASN A 69 -5.99 7.20 18.05
C ASN A 69 -7.41 7.34 18.63
N GLY A 70 -8.42 7.36 17.77
CA GLY A 70 -9.84 7.44 18.11
C GLY A 70 -10.47 6.11 18.51
N GLU A 71 -11.80 6.10 18.63
CA GLU A 71 -12.58 4.89 18.95
C GLU A 71 -12.58 3.85 17.81
N PHE A 72 -12.35 4.28 16.58
CA PHE A 72 -12.31 3.47 15.38
C PHE A 72 -10.95 3.53 14.71
N VAL A 73 -10.58 2.43 14.05
CA VAL A 73 -9.41 2.32 13.18
C VAL A 73 -9.92 2.05 11.77
N ARG A 74 -9.38 2.75 10.79
CA ARG A 74 -9.65 2.46 9.39
C ARG A 74 -8.79 1.30 8.95
N VAL A 75 -9.41 0.29 8.37
CA VAL A 75 -8.75 -0.97 8.04
C VAL A 75 -9.11 -1.45 6.65
N TRP A 76 -8.28 -2.31 6.11
CA TRP A 76 -8.56 -3.11 4.94
C TRP A 76 -8.72 -4.59 5.34
N ALA A 77 -9.82 -5.20 4.90
CA ALA A 77 -10.16 -6.58 5.17
C ALA A 77 -10.90 -7.19 3.97
N ASP A 78 -10.46 -8.33 3.47
CA ASP A 78 -11.09 -9.09 2.39
C ASP A 78 -11.46 -8.25 1.15
N GLY A 79 -10.53 -7.41 0.70
CA GLY A 79 -10.73 -6.56 -0.47
C GLY A 79 -11.60 -5.32 -0.24
N ARG A 80 -11.95 -5.02 1.02
CA ARG A 80 -12.79 -3.87 1.39
C ARG A 80 -12.11 -3.02 2.43
N ARG A 81 -12.31 -1.72 2.37
CA ARG A 81 -11.92 -0.78 3.42
C ARG A 81 -13.13 -0.34 4.22
N GLY A 82 -12.90 -0.01 5.47
CA GLY A 82 -13.93 0.48 6.38
C GLY A 82 -13.35 0.66 7.77
N TYR A 83 -14.22 0.78 8.75
CA TYR A 83 -13.87 1.11 10.13
C TYR A 83 -14.23 -0.02 11.07
N VAL A 84 -13.32 -0.33 12.00
CA VAL A 84 -13.52 -1.30 13.08
C VAL A 84 -13.25 -0.61 14.41
N LEU A 85 -14.02 -0.95 15.42
CA LEU A 85 -13.78 -0.45 16.79
C LEU A 85 -12.41 -0.93 17.29
N ARG A 86 -11.55 0.01 17.69
CA ARG A 86 -10.19 -0.22 18.19
C ARG A 86 -10.12 -1.31 19.27
N ARG A 87 -11.05 -1.33 20.22
CA ARG A 87 -11.08 -2.31 21.32
C ARG A 87 -11.14 -3.78 20.88
N TYR A 88 -11.44 -4.02 19.62
CA TYR A 88 -11.49 -5.36 19.03
C TYR A 88 -10.26 -5.68 18.19
N LEU A 89 -9.24 -4.85 18.25
CA LEU A 89 -8.01 -4.99 17.48
C LEU A 89 -6.82 -5.14 18.42
N ASP A 90 -5.90 -5.99 18.02
CA ASP A 90 -4.61 -6.19 18.66
C ASP A 90 -3.53 -6.20 17.58
N ASP A 91 -2.36 -5.67 17.90
CA ASP A 91 -1.23 -5.71 16.98
C ASP A 91 -0.79 -7.15 16.75
N ALA A 92 -0.78 -7.55 15.51
CA ALA A 92 -0.31 -8.87 15.07
C ALA A 92 0.77 -8.73 14.00
N THR A 93 1.36 -7.54 13.91
CA THR A 93 2.43 -7.23 12.95
C THR A 93 3.62 -8.15 13.20
N THR A 94 4.01 -8.89 12.17
CA THR A 94 5.25 -9.64 12.22
C THR A 94 6.39 -8.66 11.98
N HIS A 95 7.07 -8.24 13.05
CA HIS A 95 8.26 -7.42 12.93
C HIS A 95 9.42 -8.28 12.43
N GLY A 96 10.10 -7.74 11.43
CA GLY A 96 11.29 -8.35 10.86
C GLY A 96 12.56 -7.77 11.44
N HIS A 97 13.68 -8.10 10.81
CA HIS A 97 14.95 -7.45 11.09
C HIS A 97 15.10 -6.23 10.20
N ALA A 98 15.41 -5.07 10.79
CA ALA A 98 15.76 -3.89 10.01
C ALA A 98 16.92 -4.20 9.06
N VAL A 99 16.77 -3.86 7.79
CA VAL A 99 17.77 -4.08 6.74
C VAL A 99 18.32 -2.73 6.31
N THR A 100 19.65 -2.61 6.33
CA THR A 100 20.33 -1.47 5.74
C THR A 100 20.58 -1.76 4.27
N LEU A 101 19.81 -1.12 3.39
CA LEU A 101 20.01 -1.22 1.96
C LEU A 101 21.28 -0.43 1.54
N THR A 102 22.09 -1.00 0.68
CA THR A 102 23.14 -0.23 -0.03
C THR A 102 22.49 0.82 -0.93
N ASP A 103 23.26 1.81 -1.37
CA ASP A 103 22.74 2.84 -2.28
C ASP A 103 22.21 2.25 -3.59
N ALA A 104 22.84 1.21 -4.11
CA ALA A 104 22.40 0.51 -5.31
C ALA A 104 21.08 -0.24 -5.08
N GLN A 105 20.98 -1.00 -4.00
CA GLN A 105 19.74 -1.73 -3.63
C GLN A 105 18.59 -0.75 -3.38
N ARG A 106 18.85 0.38 -2.69
CA ARG A 106 17.85 1.41 -2.47
C ARG A 106 17.37 2.02 -3.81
N ALA A 107 18.28 2.35 -4.71
CA ALA A 107 17.95 2.89 -6.02
C ALA A 107 17.13 1.89 -6.86
N ASP A 108 17.46 0.61 -6.81
CA ASP A 108 16.72 -0.45 -7.49
C ASP A 108 15.32 -0.63 -6.88
N MET A 109 15.18 -0.55 -5.55
CA MET A 109 13.91 -0.62 -4.87
C MET A 109 13.05 0.63 -5.13
N ASN A 110 13.66 1.83 -5.13
CA ASN A 110 12.98 3.06 -5.52
C ASN A 110 12.40 2.93 -6.94
N LEU A 111 13.20 2.48 -7.90
CA LEU A 111 12.74 2.29 -9.27
C LEU A 111 11.64 1.22 -9.38
N PHE A 112 11.76 0.11 -8.63
CA PHE A 112 10.74 -0.92 -8.60
C PHE A 112 9.40 -0.38 -8.08
N LEU A 113 9.42 0.33 -6.94
CA LEU A 113 8.21 0.88 -6.32
C LEU A 113 7.61 2.04 -7.14
N SER A 114 8.44 2.84 -7.80
CA SER A 114 7.99 3.96 -8.64
C SER A 114 7.13 3.50 -9.82
N ASN A 115 7.31 2.27 -10.34
CA ASN A 115 6.39 1.75 -11.36
C ASN A 115 4.94 1.67 -10.88
N PHE A 116 4.69 1.60 -9.58
CA PHE A 116 3.35 1.48 -9.00
C PHE A 116 2.77 2.84 -8.60
N THR A 117 3.60 3.77 -8.16
CA THR A 117 3.17 5.16 -7.93
C THR A 117 2.91 5.88 -9.25
N GLU A 118 3.81 5.75 -10.23
CA GLU A 118 3.72 6.33 -11.56
C GLU A 118 2.45 5.90 -12.32
N THR A 119 2.01 4.67 -12.14
CA THR A 119 0.84 4.11 -12.83
C THR A 119 -0.46 4.24 -12.05
N SER A 120 -0.45 4.96 -10.93
CA SER A 120 -1.63 5.13 -10.06
C SER A 120 -2.27 3.79 -9.63
N LEU A 121 -1.45 2.74 -9.40
CA LEU A 121 -1.96 1.43 -8.99
C LEU A 121 -2.90 1.52 -7.78
N SER A 122 -2.57 2.39 -6.82
CA SER A 122 -3.38 2.62 -5.64
C SER A 122 -4.77 3.18 -5.97
N TYR A 123 -4.92 3.98 -7.02
CA TYR A 123 -6.20 4.51 -7.45
C TYR A 123 -7.15 3.41 -7.93
N TYR A 124 -6.66 2.49 -8.76
CA TYR A 124 -7.46 1.36 -9.28
C TYR A 124 -7.82 0.34 -8.20
N CYS A 125 -7.09 0.32 -7.09
CA CYS A 125 -7.27 -0.58 -5.97
C CYS A 125 -7.73 0.12 -4.70
N GLU A 126 -8.27 1.35 -4.82
CA GLU A 126 -8.80 2.12 -3.69
C GLU A 126 -7.78 2.35 -2.54
N GLY A 127 -6.50 2.51 -2.89
CA GLY A 127 -5.40 2.75 -1.96
C GLY A 127 -4.69 1.49 -1.45
N VAL A 128 -5.22 0.29 -1.73
CA VAL A 128 -4.57 -0.97 -1.34
C VAL A 128 -4.58 -1.94 -2.51
N PHE A 129 -3.41 -2.28 -3.01
CA PHE A 129 -3.23 -3.43 -3.89
C PHE A 129 -2.79 -4.64 -3.06
N ASP A 130 -3.41 -5.79 -3.27
CA ASP A 130 -2.95 -7.09 -2.78
C ASP A 130 -3.15 -8.11 -3.89
N VAL A 131 -2.08 -8.77 -4.30
CA VAL A 131 -2.09 -9.69 -5.47
C VAL A 131 -3.13 -10.81 -5.34
N ASN A 132 -3.45 -11.23 -4.11
CA ASN A 132 -4.42 -12.30 -3.85
C ASN A 132 -5.89 -11.83 -3.93
N HIS A 133 -6.11 -10.52 -3.91
CA HIS A 133 -7.45 -9.92 -3.87
C HIS A 133 -7.69 -8.90 -4.98
N ALA A 134 -6.64 -8.51 -5.70
CA ALA A 134 -6.77 -7.55 -6.79
C ALA A 134 -7.61 -8.14 -7.94
N SER A 135 -8.47 -7.32 -8.52
CA SER A 135 -9.22 -7.71 -9.69
C SER A 135 -8.29 -7.90 -10.91
N PRO A 136 -8.59 -8.84 -11.82
CA PRO A 136 -7.88 -8.93 -13.09
C PRO A 136 -7.82 -7.59 -13.82
N ALA A 137 -8.90 -6.82 -13.80
CA ALA A 137 -8.97 -5.51 -14.43
C ALA A 137 -7.91 -4.54 -13.90
N ALA A 138 -7.77 -4.39 -12.57
CA ALA A 138 -6.75 -3.52 -11.98
C ALA A 138 -5.32 -3.93 -12.37
N MET A 139 -5.05 -5.24 -12.45
CA MET A 139 -3.76 -5.75 -12.90
C MET A 139 -3.50 -5.42 -14.37
N VAL A 140 -4.51 -5.57 -15.24
CA VAL A 140 -4.41 -5.25 -16.67
C VAL A 140 -4.22 -3.75 -16.88
N GLU A 141 -4.93 -2.91 -16.14
CA GLU A 141 -4.76 -1.44 -16.17
C GLU A 141 -3.34 -1.04 -15.77
N PHE A 142 -2.82 -1.62 -14.69
CA PHE A 142 -1.39 -1.43 -14.34
C PHE A 142 -0.48 -1.84 -15.50
N ALA A 143 -0.67 -3.02 -16.08
CA ALA A 143 0.22 -3.51 -17.14
C ALA A 143 0.16 -2.63 -18.40
N ALA A 144 -1.04 -2.18 -18.78
CA ALA A 144 -1.23 -1.28 -19.92
C ALA A 144 -0.55 0.07 -19.68
N SER A 145 -0.78 0.67 -18.50
CA SER A 145 -0.15 1.94 -18.10
C SER A 145 1.37 1.81 -18.03
N HIS A 146 1.88 0.73 -17.42
CA HIS A 146 3.33 0.49 -17.37
C HIS A 146 3.95 0.36 -18.77
N ILE A 147 3.28 -0.32 -19.72
CA ILE A 147 3.75 -0.42 -21.10
C ILE A 147 3.71 0.95 -21.77
N TRP A 148 2.66 1.71 -21.54
CA TRP A 148 2.53 3.06 -22.06
C TRP A 148 3.70 3.97 -21.64
N PHE A 149 4.03 4.00 -20.35
CA PHE A 149 5.12 4.84 -19.84
C PHE A 149 6.51 4.31 -20.18
N ASN A 150 6.72 3.02 -19.99
CA ASN A 150 8.09 2.46 -19.96
C ASN A 150 8.45 1.66 -21.20
N GLN A 151 7.49 1.32 -22.06
CA GLN A 151 7.66 0.48 -23.23
C GLN A 151 6.84 0.97 -24.44
N ASN A 152 6.76 2.29 -24.59
CA ASN A 152 5.91 2.97 -25.59
C ASN A 152 6.11 2.45 -27.03
N HIS A 153 7.29 1.91 -27.36
CA HIS A 153 7.57 1.27 -28.65
C HIS A 153 6.67 0.04 -28.95
N LYS A 154 5.92 -0.49 -27.96
CA LYS A 154 4.94 -1.58 -28.11
C LYS A 154 3.54 -1.08 -28.38
N VAL A 155 3.34 0.20 -28.26
CA VAL A 155 2.05 0.89 -28.47
C VAL A 155 1.97 1.36 -29.90
N GLU A 156 0.84 1.13 -30.55
CA GLU A 156 0.63 1.53 -31.93
C GLU A 156 -0.36 2.70 -32.00
N TRP A 157 0.02 3.73 -32.74
CA TRP A 157 -0.80 4.93 -32.99
C TRP A 157 -1.51 4.84 -34.33
N GLY A 158 -2.78 5.28 -34.41
CA GLY A 158 -3.57 5.28 -35.65
C GLY A 158 -4.99 5.80 -35.40
N ASP A 159 -5.80 5.76 -36.47
CA ASP A 159 -7.24 5.99 -36.38
C ASP A 159 -7.94 4.62 -36.25
N TYR A 160 -8.54 4.39 -35.10
CA TYR A 160 -9.24 3.15 -34.82
C TYR A 160 -10.74 3.42 -34.58
N ALA A 161 -11.53 2.36 -34.49
CA ALA A 161 -12.95 2.47 -34.20
C ALA A 161 -13.23 3.20 -32.88
N ASN A 162 -14.42 3.76 -32.73
CA ASN A 162 -14.90 4.48 -31.53
C ASN A 162 -14.09 5.71 -31.12
N GLY A 163 -13.33 6.30 -32.07
CA GLY A 163 -12.49 7.48 -31.78
C GLY A 163 -11.20 7.15 -31.04
N ASN A 164 -10.85 5.87 -30.91
CA ASN A 164 -9.59 5.46 -30.33
C ASN A 164 -8.42 5.81 -31.26
N ASN A 165 -7.32 6.26 -30.69
CA ASN A 165 -6.10 6.61 -31.44
C ASN A 165 -4.87 5.80 -31.01
N VAL A 166 -5.06 4.90 -30.04
CA VAL A 166 -4.00 4.05 -29.50
C VAL A 166 -4.49 2.61 -29.41
N ARG A 167 -3.60 1.66 -29.69
CA ARG A 167 -3.84 0.25 -29.38
C ARG A 167 -2.59 -0.45 -28.87
N LEU A 168 -2.82 -1.50 -28.05
CA LEU A 168 -1.80 -2.35 -27.45
C LEU A 168 -2.16 -3.82 -27.64
N ALA A 169 -1.24 -4.61 -28.19
CA ALA A 169 -1.47 -6.05 -28.34
C ALA A 169 -1.52 -6.73 -26.96
N THR A 170 -2.57 -7.53 -26.69
CA THR A 170 -2.86 -8.20 -25.42
C THR A 170 -1.74 -9.16 -24.98
N LYS A 171 -0.98 -9.71 -25.93
CA LYS A 171 0.17 -10.59 -25.65
C LYS A 171 1.24 -9.94 -24.75
N TYR A 172 1.28 -8.61 -24.63
CA TYR A 172 2.24 -7.90 -23.80
C TYR A 172 1.82 -7.75 -22.33
N ILE A 173 0.55 -7.99 -22.00
CA ILE A 173 0.00 -7.80 -20.65
C ILE A 173 0.59 -8.82 -19.66
N ASN A 174 0.38 -10.12 -19.92
CA ASN A 174 0.82 -11.15 -18.99
C ASN A 174 2.34 -11.22 -18.74
N PRO A 175 3.24 -10.92 -19.71
CA PRO A 175 4.67 -10.75 -19.40
C PRO A 175 4.97 -9.68 -18.35
N VAL A 176 4.25 -8.56 -18.34
CA VAL A 176 4.39 -7.52 -17.34
C VAL A 176 3.87 -8.02 -15.99
N LEU A 177 2.69 -8.64 -15.95
CA LEU A 177 2.12 -9.18 -14.71
C LEU A 177 3.02 -10.24 -14.06
N ARG A 178 3.57 -11.16 -14.86
CA ARG A 178 4.54 -12.14 -14.34
C ARG A 178 5.81 -11.49 -13.81
N LYS A 179 6.28 -10.42 -14.48
CA LYS A 179 7.48 -9.69 -14.04
C LYS A 179 7.27 -9.02 -12.69
N TYR A 180 6.16 -8.31 -12.50
CA TYR A 180 5.95 -7.46 -11.32
C TYR A 180 5.20 -8.15 -10.19
N PHE A 181 4.27 -9.06 -10.49
CA PHE A 181 3.40 -9.71 -9.51
C PHE A 181 3.58 -11.23 -9.42
N GLY A 182 4.32 -11.83 -10.34
CA GLY A 182 4.47 -13.29 -10.37
C GLY A 182 3.24 -14.05 -10.90
N VAL A 183 2.19 -13.35 -11.35
CA VAL A 183 0.93 -13.95 -11.79
C VAL A 183 0.63 -13.67 -13.27
N ALA A 184 -0.42 -14.29 -13.79
CA ALA A 184 -1.03 -13.98 -15.07
C ALA A 184 -2.55 -13.98 -14.91
N VAL A 185 -3.25 -13.33 -15.82
CA VAL A 185 -4.71 -13.30 -15.86
C VAL A 185 -5.20 -13.86 -17.19
N ASP A 186 -6.35 -14.54 -17.16
CA ASP A 186 -7.01 -15.06 -18.35
C ASP A 186 -7.96 -14.02 -18.95
N ASP A 187 -8.63 -13.24 -18.10
CA ASP A 187 -9.52 -12.16 -18.51
C ASP A 187 -8.77 -10.83 -18.52
N ILE A 188 -8.60 -10.25 -19.71
CA ILE A 188 -7.90 -8.98 -19.94
C ILE A 188 -8.85 -7.81 -20.19
N ARG A 189 -10.15 -7.99 -19.98
CA ARG A 189 -11.14 -6.90 -20.11
C ARG A 189 -11.01 -5.93 -18.96
N VAL A 190 -11.04 -4.65 -19.29
CA VAL A 190 -11.00 -3.55 -18.35
C VAL A 190 -12.06 -2.51 -18.70
N ARG A 191 -12.47 -1.72 -17.72
CA ARG A 191 -13.63 -0.82 -17.88
C ARG A 191 -13.39 0.30 -18.88
N TYR A 192 -12.15 0.78 -18.97
CA TYR A 192 -11.81 2.00 -19.73
C TYR A 192 -11.02 1.74 -21.02
N LEU A 193 -10.78 0.47 -21.35
CA LEU A 193 -10.10 0.08 -22.57
C LEU A 193 -11.03 -0.85 -23.37
N ASP A 194 -11.23 -0.51 -24.63
CA ASP A 194 -11.99 -1.36 -25.54
C ASP A 194 -11.16 -2.58 -25.91
N LEU A 195 -11.71 -3.79 -25.74
CA LEU A 195 -11.09 -5.02 -26.20
C LEU A 195 -11.74 -5.46 -27.51
N ASP A 196 -10.95 -5.52 -28.57
CA ASP A 196 -11.36 -6.13 -29.86
C ASP A 196 -10.27 -7.05 -30.39
N GLY A 197 -10.60 -8.33 -30.53
CA GLY A 197 -9.66 -9.39 -30.88
C GLY A 197 -8.47 -9.46 -29.92
N ASP A 198 -7.29 -9.33 -30.47
CA ASP A 198 -6.02 -9.40 -29.72
C ASP A 198 -5.48 -8.04 -29.26
N TYR A 199 -6.32 -6.99 -29.25
CA TYR A 199 -5.89 -5.65 -28.95
C TYR A 199 -6.79 -4.98 -27.93
N LEU A 200 -6.16 -4.19 -27.03
CA LEU A 200 -6.77 -3.18 -26.19
C LEU A 200 -6.65 -1.83 -26.89
N TYR A 201 -7.74 -1.04 -26.88
CA TYR A 201 -7.83 0.27 -27.54
C TYR A 201 -8.25 1.33 -26.55
N TRP A 202 -7.72 2.55 -26.72
CA TRP A 202 -8.18 3.71 -25.98
C TRP A 202 -7.95 5.01 -26.76
N GLN A 203 -8.59 6.06 -26.28
CA GLN A 203 -8.34 7.41 -26.75
C GLN A 203 -7.31 8.08 -25.83
N GLU A 204 -6.12 8.37 -26.35
CA GLU A 204 -5.13 9.16 -25.65
C GLU A 204 -5.32 10.64 -26.04
N THR A 205 -5.56 11.47 -25.04
CA THR A 205 -5.78 12.93 -25.22
C THR A 205 -4.60 13.77 -24.76
N GLY A 206 -3.55 13.14 -24.25
CA GLY A 206 -2.38 13.79 -23.70
C GLY A 206 -2.59 14.31 -22.28
N GLY A 207 -1.50 14.67 -21.61
CA GLY A 207 -1.54 15.35 -20.33
C GLY A 207 -1.55 14.44 -19.09
N HIS A 208 -1.25 13.15 -19.25
CA HIS A 208 -1.00 12.33 -18.09
C HIS A 208 0.28 12.79 -17.39
N VAL A 209 0.15 13.15 -16.13
CA VAL A 209 1.27 13.50 -15.26
C VAL A 209 1.47 12.34 -14.29
N PRO A 210 2.70 11.81 -14.14
CA PRO A 210 2.96 10.75 -13.19
C PRO A 210 2.59 11.15 -11.77
N ASP A 211 2.09 10.21 -10.98
CA ASP A 211 1.69 10.45 -9.57
C ASP A 211 2.90 10.61 -8.63
N GLY A 212 4.11 10.64 -9.16
CA GLY A 212 5.34 10.82 -8.41
C GLY A 212 6.19 9.55 -8.32
N PHE A 213 7.38 9.68 -7.74
CA PHE A 213 8.33 8.59 -7.56
C PHE A 213 8.47 8.19 -6.09
N ALA A 214 8.66 6.89 -5.84
CA ALA A 214 8.87 6.35 -4.51
C ALA A 214 10.34 6.54 -4.05
N SER A 215 10.53 6.90 -2.79
CA SER A 215 11.83 6.95 -2.12
C SER A 215 11.78 6.14 -0.84
N VAL A 216 12.50 5.03 -0.78
CA VAL A 216 12.54 4.12 0.36
C VAL A 216 13.10 4.82 1.58
N THR A 217 12.36 4.76 2.69
CA THR A 217 12.74 5.30 3.99
C THR A 217 13.31 4.25 4.92
N SER A 218 12.75 3.02 4.89
CA SER A 218 13.24 1.88 5.67
C SER A 218 12.81 0.56 5.04
N ALA A 219 13.47 -0.52 5.44
CA ALA A 219 13.12 -1.88 5.03
C ALA A 219 13.33 -2.87 6.19
N GLU A 220 12.50 -3.89 6.25
CA GLU A 220 12.56 -5.00 7.18
C GLU A 220 12.56 -6.33 6.42
N TYR A 221 13.45 -7.25 6.80
CA TYR A 221 13.43 -8.64 6.32
C TYR A 221 12.55 -9.49 7.22
N LEU A 222 11.53 -10.10 6.67
CA LEU A 222 10.53 -10.89 7.40
C LEU A 222 10.81 -12.41 7.36
N GLY A 223 11.89 -12.83 6.68
CA GLY A 223 12.18 -14.23 6.42
C GLY A 223 11.66 -14.71 5.07
N SER A 224 12.23 -15.82 4.57
CA SER A 224 11.79 -16.47 3.31
C SER A 224 11.69 -15.53 2.11
N ASP A 225 12.68 -14.65 1.97
CA ASP A 225 12.77 -13.64 0.89
C ASP A 225 11.70 -12.54 0.92
N TRP A 226 10.95 -12.43 2.02
CA TRP A 226 9.96 -11.39 2.21
C TRP A 226 10.55 -10.15 2.85
N TYR A 227 10.20 -8.99 2.29
CA TYR A 227 10.57 -7.67 2.78
C TYR A 227 9.33 -6.80 2.93
N ARG A 228 9.28 -6.06 4.03
CA ARG A 228 8.39 -4.91 4.20
C ARG A 228 9.23 -3.66 3.92
N VAL A 229 8.77 -2.82 3.01
CA VAL A 229 9.50 -1.63 2.56
C VAL A 229 8.61 -0.42 2.76
N TYR A 230 9.06 0.55 3.54
CA TYR A 230 8.38 1.82 3.73
C TYR A 230 8.97 2.85 2.80
N PHE A 231 8.14 3.73 2.27
CA PHE A 231 8.56 4.75 1.33
C PHE A 231 7.71 6.01 1.43
N ASP A 232 8.30 7.14 1.06
CA ASP A 232 7.62 8.38 0.77
C ASP A 232 7.51 8.55 -0.74
N VAL A 233 6.55 9.38 -1.20
CA VAL A 233 6.39 9.74 -2.61
C VAL A 233 6.70 11.22 -2.79
N TYR A 234 7.40 11.54 -3.88
CA TYR A 234 7.85 12.89 -4.24
C TYR A 234 7.52 13.18 -5.69
N GLY A 235 7.38 14.48 -6.03
CA GLY A 235 7.26 14.94 -7.40
C GLY A 235 5.92 14.62 -8.07
N GLU A 236 4.81 14.53 -7.30
CA GLU A 236 3.47 14.43 -7.86
C GLU A 236 3.19 15.65 -8.75
N GLY A 237 2.81 15.41 -9.99
CA GLY A 237 2.55 16.48 -10.94
C GLY A 237 3.77 17.19 -11.51
N GLU A 238 4.97 16.69 -11.25
CA GLU A 238 6.23 17.26 -11.72
C GLU A 238 6.93 16.34 -12.72
N ASP A 239 7.71 16.91 -13.62
CA ASP A 239 8.58 16.13 -14.51
C ASP A 239 9.79 15.59 -13.75
N TRP A 240 10.03 14.31 -13.84
CA TRP A 240 11.21 13.65 -13.28
C TRP A 240 11.73 12.53 -14.20
N ASN A 241 12.94 12.07 -13.98
CA ASN A 241 13.57 11.00 -14.72
C ASN A 241 14.22 9.96 -13.78
N ASN A 242 14.74 8.89 -14.32
CA ASN A 242 15.30 7.79 -13.52
C ASN A 242 16.52 8.17 -12.65
N ASP A 243 17.12 9.36 -12.81
CA ASP A 243 18.22 9.78 -11.94
C ASP A 243 17.73 10.09 -10.52
N VAL A 244 16.46 10.44 -10.34
CA VAL A 244 15.85 10.66 -9.01
C VAL A 244 15.88 9.39 -8.14
N MET A 245 15.95 8.21 -8.73
CA MET A 245 16.01 6.93 -8.00
C MET A 245 17.26 6.79 -7.13
N LYS A 246 18.31 7.55 -7.43
CA LYS A 246 19.57 7.57 -6.68
C LYS A 246 19.53 8.53 -5.49
N LEU A 247 18.52 9.39 -5.41
CA LEU A 247 18.39 10.38 -4.34
C LEU A 247 18.07 9.69 -3.01
N THR A 248 18.66 10.20 -1.94
CA THR A 248 18.20 9.91 -0.58
C THR A 248 16.88 10.66 -0.32
N GLY A 249 16.10 10.24 0.68
CA GLY A 249 14.87 10.95 1.04
C GLY A 249 15.08 12.45 1.33
N SER A 250 16.20 12.81 1.96
CA SER A 250 16.56 14.24 2.22
C SER A 250 16.91 15.00 0.94
N GLN A 251 17.55 14.36 -0.02
CA GLN A 251 17.86 14.96 -1.33
C GLN A 251 16.56 15.11 -2.16
N ALA A 252 15.71 14.08 -2.17
CA ALA A 252 14.40 14.16 -2.82
C ALA A 252 13.55 15.30 -2.23
N ALA A 253 13.47 15.39 -0.91
CA ALA A 253 12.73 16.46 -0.21
C ALA A 253 13.28 17.88 -0.47
N SER A 254 14.54 18.00 -0.86
CA SER A 254 15.12 19.31 -1.20
C SER A 254 14.82 19.77 -2.63
N LEU A 255 14.44 18.84 -3.52
CA LEU A 255 14.26 19.09 -4.96
C LEU A 255 12.79 18.97 -5.38
N TYR A 256 11.99 18.17 -4.70
CA TYR A 256 10.61 17.84 -5.06
C TYR A 256 9.68 17.97 -3.86
N GLN A 257 8.44 18.32 -4.12
CA GLN A 257 7.42 18.31 -3.07
C GLN A 257 7.12 16.85 -2.66
N ARG A 258 7.12 16.62 -1.34
CA ARG A 258 6.69 15.34 -0.77
C ARG A 258 5.17 15.26 -0.79
N SER A 259 4.63 14.10 -1.19
CA SER A 259 3.21 13.80 -1.01
C SER A 259 2.82 13.83 0.47
N SER A 260 1.56 14.14 0.75
CA SER A 260 1.02 14.04 2.10
C SER A 260 0.87 12.59 2.59
N ARG A 261 1.02 11.61 1.69
CA ARG A 261 0.91 10.19 1.98
C ARG A 261 2.27 9.53 2.03
N SER A 262 2.43 8.63 2.97
CA SER A 262 3.52 7.64 2.98
C SER A 262 2.94 6.29 2.61
N GLY A 263 3.75 5.41 2.06
CA GLY A 263 3.31 4.10 1.66
C GLY A 263 4.16 2.99 2.26
N PHE A 264 3.65 1.77 2.18
CA PHE A 264 4.45 0.58 2.39
C PHE A 264 4.16 -0.47 1.30
N ALA A 265 5.14 -1.34 1.07
CA ALA A 265 5.03 -2.45 0.15
C ALA A 265 5.51 -3.75 0.82
N MET A 266 4.82 -4.86 0.52
CA MET A 266 5.32 -6.20 0.76
C MET A 266 5.94 -6.71 -0.53
N VAL A 267 7.24 -6.95 -0.50
CA VAL A 267 8.03 -7.35 -1.67
C VAL A 267 8.63 -8.73 -1.40
N LEU A 268 8.44 -9.65 -2.32
CA LEU A 268 9.20 -10.89 -2.38
C LEU A 268 10.44 -10.63 -3.24
N ALA A 269 11.63 -10.84 -2.69
CA ALA A 269 12.89 -10.63 -3.40
C ALA A 269 13.90 -11.72 -3.01
N SER A 270 14.11 -12.69 -3.88
CA SER A 270 15.08 -13.77 -3.63
C SER A 270 16.54 -13.29 -3.69
N ASP A 271 16.78 -12.11 -4.24
CA ASP A 271 18.08 -11.46 -4.36
C ASP A 271 17.90 -9.95 -4.43
N LEU A 272 18.35 -9.22 -3.38
CA LEU A 272 18.26 -7.77 -3.34
C LEU A 272 19.20 -7.05 -4.34
N ASP A 273 20.21 -7.72 -4.82
CA ASP A 273 21.13 -7.17 -5.84
C ASP A 273 20.57 -7.37 -7.26
N ASN A 274 19.43 -8.08 -7.39
CA ASN A 274 18.82 -8.39 -8.67
C ASN A 274 17.33 -7.98 -8.70
N ARG A 275 17.05 -6.76 -9.15
CA ARG A 275 15.67 -6.22 -9.27
C ARG A 275 14.71 -7.12 -10.07
N VAL A 276 15.19 -7.99 -10.95
CA VAL A 276 14.35 -8.93 -11.69
C VAL A 276 13.69 -9.96 -10.77
N SER A 277 14.29 -10.21 -9.60
CA SER A 277 13.73 -11.10 -8.59
C SER A 277 12.53 -10.49 -7.82
N TYR A 278 12.35 -9.17 -7.86
CA TYR A 278 11.34 -8.48 -7.06
C TYR A 278 9.93 -8.75 -7.58
N LYS A 279 9.03 -9.06 -6.65
CA LYS A 279 7.59 -9.21 -6.90
C LYS A 279 6.82 -8.41 -5.87
N LEU A 280 5.92 -7.58 -6.32
CA LEU A 280 4.99 -6.87 -5.44
C LEU A 280 3.87 -7.82 -5.03
N ILE A 281 3.66 -7.93 -3.74
CA ILE A 281 2.58 -8.74 -3.16
C ILE A 281 1.50 -7.84 -2.59
N ARG A 282 1.88 -6.79 -1.88
CA ARG A 282 0.97 -5.77 -1.35
C ARG A 282 1.57 -4.39 -1.50
N PHE A 283 0.71 -3.42 -1.76
CA PHE A 283 1.10 -2.03 -1.89
C PHE A 283 0.02 -1.14 -1.29
N VAL A 284 0.40 -0.27 -0.40
CA VAL A 284 -0.49 0.68 0.27
C VAL A 284 0.10 2.08 0.09
N TYR A 285 -0.73 2.98 -0.48
CA TYR A 285 -0.30 4.36 -0.74
C TYR A 285 -1.50 5.29 -0.88
#